data_ed7eb5748e5538e7a7a8f6625b5330de
#
_entry.id   ed7eb5748e5538e7a7a8f6625b5330de
#
_cell.length_a   1.000
_cell.length_b   1.000
_cell.length_c   1.000
_cell.angle_alpha   90.00
_cell.angle_beta   90.00
_cell.angle_gamma   90.00
#
_symmetry.space_group_name_H-M   'P 1'
#
loop_
_entity.id
_entity.type
_entity.pdbx_description
1 polymer ?
#
loop_
_entity_poly.entity_id
_entity_poly.type
_entity_poly.pdbx_seq_one_letter_code
_entity_poly.pdbx_strand_id
1 'polypeptide(L)'
;MKTKLTLLMVLCASYCIAQTDSISTNVDTIKTPTIDERLNNIEQRLDILDIDLSLKNRYKMYQTENVYNLLRLDTKTGRIWQVQWYLDDMSKEGIWTINDTDLSYGMGYGSNSFELYPTNNMYQFILIDKTDGRLWHVQWGIGDKKRWIRRIPEW
;
A
#
# COMPACT_ATOMS: atom_id res chain seq x y z
N MET A 1 -70.38 -50.45 -11.69
CA MET A 1 -69.05 -49.91 -11.44
C MET A 1 -68.96 -48.39 -11.74
N LYS A 2 -69.83 -47.56 -11.17
CA LYS A 2 -69.82 -46.09 -11.42
C LYS A 2 -69.96 -45.22 -10.17
N THR A 3 -69.81 -45.80 -8.99
CA THR A 3 -70.07 -45.10 -7.70
C THR A 3 -68.86 -44.93 -6.80
N LYS A 4 -67.62 -45.33 -7.23
CA LYS A 4 -66.38 -45.19 -6.45
C LYS A 4 -65.48 -44.04 -6.90
N LEU A 5 -65.80 -43.35 -8.00
CA LEU A 5 -64.94 -42.30 -8.53
C LEU A 5 -65.31 -40.90 -8.05
N THR A 6 -66.53 -40.71 -7.57
CA THR A 6 -67.04 -39.41 -7.08
C THR A 6 -66.66 -39.08 -5.63
N LEU A 7 -66.24 -40.07 -4.83
CA LEU A 7 -65.87 -39.83 -3.45
C LEU A 7 -64.42 -39.38 -3.30
N LEU A 8 -63.57 -39.59 -4.29
CA LEU A 8 -62.16 -39.23 -4.21
C LEU A 8 -61.89 -37.77 -4.59
N MET A 9 -62.80 -37.16 -5.36
CA MET A 9 -62.68 -35.74 -5.81
C MET A 9 -63.10 -34.73 -4.73
N VAL A 10 -63.94 -35.13 -3.75
CA VAL A 10 -64.40 -34.25 -2.66
C VAL A 10 -63.37 -34.15 -1.52
N LEU A 11 -62.52 -35.17 -1.37
CA LEU A 11 -61.45 -35.16 -0.35
C LEU A 11 -60.22 -34.33 -0.75
N CYS A 12 -60.00 -34.10 -2.03
CA CYS A 12 -58.86 -33.22 -2.47
C CYS A 12 -59.19 -31.73 -2.40
N ALA A 13 -60.49 -31.35 -2.41
CA ALA A 13 -60.86 -29.93 -2.34
C ALA A 13 -60.81 -29.37 -0.89
N SER A 14 -60.85 -30.23 0.12
CA SER A 14 -60.83 -29.79 1.52
C SER A 14 -59.40 -29.63 2.08
N TYR A 15 -58.40 -30.10 1.35
CA TYR A 15 -56.99 -30.00 1.81
C TYR A 15 -56.25 -28.75 1.34
N CYS A 16 -56.84 -28.01 0.41
CA CYS A 16 -56.21 -26.79 -0.18
C CYS A 16 -56.59 -25.47 0.53
N ILE A 17 -57.38 -25.50 1.62
CA ILE A 17 -57.85 -24.26 2.25
C ILE A 17 -57.19 -24.01 3.65
N ALA A 18 -56.27 -24.89 4.08
CA ALA A 18 -55.71 -24.80 5.41
C ALA A 18 -54.21 -24.52 5.45
N GLN A 19 -53.65 -23.93 4.42
CA GLN A 19 -52.26 -23.42 4.46
C GLN A 19 -52.20 -22.00 3.85
N THR A 20 -52.89 -21.07 4.46
CA THR A 20 -52.45 -19.71 4.52
C THR A 20 -51.55 -19.59 5.74
N ASP A 21 -50.38 -20.20 5.65
CA ASP A 21 -49.31 -19.83 6.55
C ASP A 21 -49.03 -18.33 6.34
N SER A 22 -49.31 -17.60 7.40
CA SER A 22 -48.90 -16.21 7.54
C SER A 22 -47.41 -16.16 7.24
N ILE A 23 -47.05 -15.79 6.00
CA ILE A 23 -45.70 -15.31 5.66
C ILE A 23 -45.57 -14.03 6.49
N SER A 24 -45.02 -14.17 7.70
CA SER A 24 -44.43 -13.06 8.40
C SER A 24 -43.30 -12.57 7.53
N THR A 25 -43.61 -11.62 6.68
CA THR A 25 -42.58 -10.81 6.02
C THR A 25 -41.90 -10.02 7.13
N ASN A 26 -40.86 -10.63 7.75
CA ASN A 26 -39.83 -9.85 8.37
C ASN A 26 -39.19 -9.04 7.25
N VAL A 27 -39.82 -7.94 6.93
CA VAL A 27 -39.14 -6.85 6.24
C VAL A 27 -38.16 -6.34 7.28
N ASP A 28 -36.96 -6.91 7.30
CA ASP A 28 -35.82 -6.27 7.93
C ASP A 28 -35.76 -4.87 7.35
N THR A 29 -36.27 -3.93 8.15
CA THR A 29 -36.24 -2.52 7.79
C THR A 29 -34.75 -2.19 7.74
N ILE A 30 -34.19 -2.18 6.53
CA ILE A 30 -32.80 -1.75 6.29
C ILE A 30 -32.73 -0.33 6.83
N LYS A 31 -32.25 -0.21 8.07
CA LYS A 31 -32.10 1.07 8.75
C LYS A 31 -31.05 1.86 7.96
N THR A 32 -31.49 2.86 7.22
CA THR A 32 -30.58 3.75 6.51
C THR A 32 -29.65 4.38 7.55
N PRO A 33 -28.31 4.24 7.42
CA PRO A 33 -27.38 4.76 8.40
C PRO A 33 -27.54 6.28 8.51
N THR A 34 -27.43 6.80 9.71
CA THR A 34 -27.46 8.25 9.98
C THR A 34 -26.27 8.94 9.32
N ILE A 35 -26.36 10.27 9.19
CA ILE A 35 -25.24 11.07 8.64
C ILE A 35 -23.98 10.86 9.48
N ASP A 36 -24.11 10.83 10.81
CA ASP A 36 -22.98 10.63 11.72
C ASP A 36 -22.35 9.23 11.56
N GLU A 37 -23.16 8.19 11.42
CA GLU A 37 -22.68 6.83 11.15
C GLU A 37 -21.93 6.76 9.80
N ARG A 38 -22.42 7.47 8.80
CA ARG A 38 -21.77 7.54 7.48
C ARG A 38 -20.46 8.32 7.54
N LEU A 39 -20.44 9.42 8.30
CA LEU A 39 -19.26 10.25 8.48
C LEU A 39 -18.15 9.46 9.19
N ASN A 40 -18.46 8.84 10.32
CA ASN A 40 -17.53 7.97 11.05
C ASN A 40 -16.97 6.82 10.19
N ASN A 41 -17.82 6.22 9.34
CA ASN A 41 -17.37 5.17 8.42
C ASN A 41 -16.40 5.72 7.37
N ILE A 42 -16.66 6.94 6.86
CA ILE A 42 -15.77 7.60 5.89
C ILE A 42 -14.43 7.94 6.56
N GLU A 43 -14.44 8.50 7.76
CA GLU A 43 -13.23 8.82 8.53
C GLU A 43 -12.37 7.57 8.76
N GLN A 44 -12.97 6.47 9.25
CA GLN A 44 -12.25 5.21 9.44
C GLN A 44 -11.62 4.67 8.14
N ARG A 45 -12.34 4.79 7.02
CA ARG A 45 -11.82 4.35 5.71
C ARG A 45 -10.69 5.25 5.21
N LEU A 46 -10.75 6.56 5.49
CA LEU A 46 -9.66 7.49 5.17
C LEU A 46 -8.42 7.17 5.99
N ASP A 47 -8.55 6.91 7.28
CA ASP A 47 -7.43 6.53 8.15
C ASP A 47 -6.75 5.24 7.66
N ILE A 48 -7.52 4.22 7.29
CA ILE A 48 -6.99 2.96 6.74
C ILE A 48 -6.25 3.22 5.41
N LEU A 49 -6.82 4.05 4.52
CA LEU A 49 -6.19 4.38 3.25
C LEU A 49 -4.90 5.18 3.45
N ASP A 50 -4.87 6.10 4.40
CA ASP A 50 -3.67 6.90 4.69
C ASP A 50 -2.54 6.00 5.23
N ILE A 51 -2.85 5.08 6.13
CA ILE A 51 -1.90 4.08 6.63
C ILE A 51 -1.38 3.22 5.47
N ASP A 52 -2.25 2.67 4.62
CA ASP A 52 -1.85 1.83 3.49
C ASP A 52 -0.96 2.59 2.50
N LEU A 53 -1.33 3.82 2.14
CA LEU A 53 -0.52 4.69 1.30
C LEU A 53 0.83 5.05 1.93
N SER A 54 0.87 5.23 3.26
CA SER A 54 2.09 5.58 3.98
C SER A 54 3.08 4.43 4.06
N LEU A 55 2.62 3.19 3.99
CA LEU A 55 3.44 1.98 4.05
C LEU A 55 3.76 1.41 2.67
N LYS A 56 2.86 1.59 1.70
CA LYS A 56 3.01 1.07 0.35
C LYS A 56 4.20 1.70 -0.36
N ASN A 57 5.10 0.85 -0.84
CA ASN A 57 6.33 1.27 -1.54
C ASN A 57 7.25 2.19 -0.74
N ARG A 58 7.18 2.16 0.58
CA ARG A 58 8.00 3.04 1.42
C ARG A 58 9.49 2.81 1.20
N TYR A 59 9.93 1.57 1.09
CA TYR A 59 11.33 1.25 0.81
C TYR A 59 11.47 0.67 -0.58
N LYS A 60 12.45 1.20 -1.33
CA LYS A 60 12.77 0.73 -2.67
C LYS A 60 14.27 0.40 -2.76
N MET A 61 14.58 -0.72 -3.43
CA MET A 61 15.94 -1.15 -3.69
C MET A 61 16.33 -0.81 -5.11
N TYR A 62 17.52 -0.27 -5.28
CA TYR A 62 18.10 0.07 -6.57
C TYR A 62 19.39 -0.70 -6.78
N GLN A 63 19.52 -1.33 -7.93
CA GLN A 63 20.75 -2.01 -8.32
C GLN A 63 21.81 -0.98 -8.68
N THR A 64 23.06 -1.29 -8.35
CA THR A 64 24.23 -0.61 -8.87
C THR A 64 24.88 -1.51 -9.92
N GLU A 65 25.86 -1.00 -10.66
CA GLU A 65 26.67 -1.86 -11.56
C GLU A 65 27.58 -2.83 -10.81
N ASN A 66 27.78 -2.62 -9.50
CA ASN A 66 28.48 -3.57 -8.65
C ASN A 66 27.49 -4.60 -8.11
N VAL A 67 27.70 -5.86 -8.46
CA VAL A 67 26.80 -6.98 -8.13
C VAL A 67 26.58 -7.15 -6.62
N TYR A 68 27.52 -6.77 -5.77
CA TYR A 68 27.45 -6.90 -4.32
C TYR A 68 26.87 -5.69 -3.60
N ASN A 69 26.51 -4.63 -4.32
CA ASN A 69 26.05 -3.39 -3.72
C ASN A 69 24.70 -2.95 -4.30
N LEU A 70 23.80 -2.56 -3.40
CA LEU A 70 22.50 -2.01 -3.71
C LEU A 70 22.32 -0.71 -2.93
N LEU A 71 21.42 0.15 -3.41
CA LEU A 71 20.96 1.31 -2.64
C LEU A 71 19.54 1.05 -2.14
N ARG A 72 19.29 1.29 -0.85
CA ARG A 72 17.96 1.30 -0.25
C ARG A 72 17.54 2.75 -0.05
N LEU A 73 16.39 3.11 -0.58
CA LEU A 73 15.76 4.42 -0.43
C LEU A 73 14.51 4.30 0.45
N ASP A 74 14.37 5.16 1.44
CA ASP A 74 13.08 5.48 2.05
C ASP A 74 12.40 6.54 1.16
N THR A 75 11.44 6.13 0.38
CA THR A 75 10.76 6.97 -0.61
C THR A 75 9.89 8.06 0.02
N LYS A 76 9.64 8.00 1.32
CA LYS A 76 8.89 9.01 2.07
C LYS A 76 9.78 10.16 2.54
N THR A 77 11.00 9.84 2.97
CA THR A 77 11.89 10.80 3.63
C THR A 77 13.13 11.18 2.83
N GLY A 78 13.45 10.45 1.76
CA GLY A 78 14.68 10.63 1.00
C GLY A 78 15.94 10.12 1.71
N ARG A 79 15.81 9.34 2.80
CA ARG A 79 16.94 8.67 3.45
C ARG A 79 17.47 7.55 2.58
N ILE A 80 18.80 7.41 2.52
CA ILE A 80 19.47 6.49 1.62
C ILE A 80 20.55 5.71 2.37
N TRP A 81 20.60 4.42 2.08
CA TRP A 81 21.63 3.50 2.60
C TRP A 81 22.23 2.71 1.46
N GLN A 82 23.55 2.48 1.53
CA GLN A 82 24.22 1.46 0.76
C GLN A 82 24.06 0.13 1.49
N VAL A 83 23.65 -0.90 0.78
CA VAL A 83 23.53 -2.28 1.26
C VAL A 83 24.55 -3.11 0.51
N GLN A 84 25.46 -3.74 1.22
CA GLN A 84 26.43 -4.68 0.65
C GLN A 84 26.08 -6.08 1.15
N TRP A 85 26.03 -7.02 0.24
CA TRP A 85 25.84 -8.44 0.51
C TRP A 85 27.00 -9.26 -0.06
N TYR A 86 27.20 -10.49 0.42
CA TYR A 86 28.26 -11.35 -0.05
C TYR A 86 27.82 -12.80 0.00
N LEU A 87 28.35 -13.66 -0.92
CA LEU A 87 27.93 -15.05 -1.01
C LEU A 87 28.50 -15.91 0.14
N ASP A 88 29.77 -15.74 0.44
CA ASP A 88 30.52 -16.70 1.27
C ASP A 88 31.15 -16.08 2.53
N ASP A 89 30.93 -14.78 2.78
CA ASP A 89 31.57 -14.08 3.89
C ASP A 89 30.67 -13.02 4.50
N MET A 90 29.91 -13.40 5.49
CA MET A 90 29.01 -12.50 6.24
C MET A 90 29.74 -11.32 6.88
N SER A 91 31.04 -11.41 7.14
CA SER A 91 31.81 -10.30 7.70
C SER A 91 31.95 -9.10 6.76
N LYS A 92 31.67 -9.32 5.46
CA LYS A 92 31.67 -8.29 4.43
C LYS A 92 30.30 -7.72 4.14
N GLU A 93 29.25 -8.23 4.79
CA GLU A 93 27.90 -7.71 4.66
C GLU A 93 27.67 -6.52 5.58
N GLY A 94 26.83 -5.59 5.13
CA GLY A 94 26.53 -4.43 5.95
C GLY A 94 25.64 -3.41 5.28
N ILE A 95 25.19 -2.46 6.11
CA ILE A 95 24.38 -1.33 5.68
C ILE A 95 25.09 -0.05 6.17
N TRP A 96 25.40 0.82 5.22
CA TRP A 96 26.06 2.11 5.51
C TRP A 96 25.18 3.27 5.08
N THR A 97 25.08 4.26 5.93
CA THR A 97 24.30 5.47 5.66
C THR A 97 24.99 6.34 4.60
N ILE A 98 24.20 6.77 3.62
CA ILE A 98 24.55 7.83 2.65
C ILE A 98 23.88 9.13 3.06
N ASN A 99 22.59 9.06 3.41
CA ASN A 99 21.80 10.16 3.93
C ASN A 99 20.85 9.68 5.02
N ASP A 100 20.95 10.25 6.20
CA ASP A 100 20.04 10.03 7.34
C ASP A 100 19.08 11.20 7.59
N THR A 101 19.24 12.29 6.84
CA THR A 101 18.39 13.48 6.95
C THR A 101 17.05 13.24 6.27
N ASP A 102 15.98 13.69 6.93
CA ASP A 102 14.65 13.76 6.32
C ASP A 102 14.58 14.95 5.36
N LEU A 103 14.56 14.67 4.06
CA LEU A 103 14.53 15.67 3.00
C LEU A 103 13.12 16.18 2.70
N SER A 104 12.08 15.56 3.27
CA SER A 104 10.69 16.04 3.17
C SER A 104 10.41 17.24 4.08
N TYR A 105 11.37 17.59 4.96
CA TYR A 105 11.23 18.64 5.97
C TYR A 105 10.00 18.47 6.88
N GLY A 106 9.59 17.23 7.12
CA GLY A 106 8.42 16.91 7.94
C GLY A 106 7.08 17.28 7.29
N MET A 107 7.06 17.58 5.99
CA MET A 107 5.85 18.00 5.26
C MET A 107 4.84 16.87 5.05
N GLY A 108 5.12 15.66 5.57
CA GLY A 108 4.16 14.56 5.59
C GLY A 108 3.83 13.97 4.22
N TYR A 109 4.70 14.15 3.23
CA TYR A 109 4.53 13.53 1.92
C TYR A 109 4.38 12.01 2.05
N GLY A 110 3.51 11.43 1.24
CA GLY A 110 3.29 9.98 1.20
C GLY A 110 4.52 9.21 0.74
N SER A 111 4.48 7.90 0.91
CA SER A 111 5.46 7.02 0.28
C SER A 111 5.48 7.21 -1.24
N ASN A 112 6.62 6.94 -1.87
CA ASN A 112 6.87 7.14 -3.29
C ASN A 112 7.06 8.61 -3.72
N SER A 113 7.32 9.53 -2.76
CA SER A 113 7.67 10.94 -3.06
C SER A 113 9.09 11.07 -3.60
N PHE A 114 10.02 10.26 -3.12
CA PHE A 114 11.42 10.28 -3.57
C PHE A 114 11.75 9.12 -4.50
N GLU A 115 12.62 9.36 -5.47
CA GLU A 115 13.09 8.35 -6.43
C GLU A 115 14.55 8.57 -6.82
N LEU A 116 15.31 7.46 -6.99
CA LEU A 116 16.70 7.49 -7.45
C LEU A 116 16.77 7.17 -8.95
N TYR A 117 17.53 7.96 -9.69
CA TYR A 117 17.85 7.71 -11.08
C TYR A 117 19.34 7.41 -11.22
N PRO A 118 19.72 6.27 -11.81
CA PRO A 118 21.12 5.97 -12.09
C PRO A 118 21.68 6.93 -13.13
N THR A 119 22.95 7.27 -12.99
CA THR A 119 23.70 8.00 -14.02
C THR A 119 24.62 7.04 -14.79
N ASN A 120 25.29 7.54 -15.83
CA ASN A 120 26.31 6.75 -16.53
C ASN A 120 27.59 6.52 -15.69
N ASN A 121 27.71 7.12 -14.52
CA ASN A 121 28.77 6.84 -13.58
C ASN A 121 28.25 5.82 -12.53
N MET A 122 28.88 4.66 -12.47
CA MET A 122 28.48 3.54 -11.61
C MET A 122 28.31 3.90 -10.13
N TYR A 123 29.00 4.94 -9.66
CA TYR A 123 28.96 5.37 -8.25
C TYR A 123 27.94 6.46 -7.97
N GLN A 124 27.24 6.97 -8.98
CA GLN A 124 26.43 8.18 -8.85
C GLN A 124 24.98 7.98 -9.26
N PHE A 125 24.10 8.60 -8.50
CA PHE A 125 22.66 8.66 -8.74
C PHE A 125 22.17 10.11 -8.59
N ILE A 126 21.03 10.41 -9.21
CA ILE A 126 20.27 11.61 -8.93
C ILE A 126 19.05 11.20 -8.10
N LEU A 127 18.86 11.79 -6.93
CA LEU A 127 17.63 11.71 -6.17
C LEU A 127 16.72 12.86 -6.57
N ILE A 128 15.46 12.56 -6.84
CA ILE A 128 14.41 13.56 -7.06
C ILE A 128 13.37 13.48 -5.96
N ASP A 129 12.92 14.65 -5.49
CA ASP A 129 11.66 14.80 -4.82
C ASP A 129 10.58 15.05 -5.88
N LYS A 130 9.68 14.10 -6.08
CA LYS A 130 8.63 14.19 -7.11
C LYS A 130 7.49 15.12 -6.73
N THR A 131 7.47 15.62 -5.49
CA THR A 131 6.43 16.54 -5.01
C THR A 131 6.71 17.98 -5.40
N ASP A 132 7.99 18.38 -5.44
CA ASP A 132 8.40 19.75 -5.74
C ASP A 132 9.56 19.87 -6.74
N GLY A 133 10.07 18.74 -7.24
CA GLY A 133 11.09 18.70 -8.27
C GLY A 133 12.53 18.91 -7.78
N ARG A 134 12.76 19.06 -6.48
CA ARG A 134 14.12 19.20 -5.93
C ARG A 134 15.01 18.03 -6.26
N LEU A 135 16.27 18.31 -6.56
CA LEU A 135 17.25 17.31 -6.97
C LEU A 135 18.47 17.28 -6.04
N TRP A 136 19.01 16.09 -5.86
CA TRP A 136 20.28 15.88 -5.16
C TRP A 136 21.18 14.93 -5.95
N HIS A 137 22.46 15.26 -5.94
CA HIS A 137 23.50 14.36 -6.39
C HIS A 137 23.88 13.42 -5.24
N VAL A 138 23.79 12.13 -5.49
CA VAL A 138 24.05 11.04 -4.53
C VAL A 138 25.25 10.25 -5.01
N GLN A 139 26.22 10.02 -4.14
CA GLN A 139 27.35 9.14 -4.40
C GLN A 139 27.44 8.05 -3.35
N TRP A 140 27.60 6.83 -3.82
CA TRP A 140 27.93 5.68 -2.99
C TRP A 140 29.36 5.22 -3.30
N GLY A 141 29.95 4.36 -2.43
CA GLY A 141 31.29 3.81 -2.67
C GLY A 141 31.85 3.10 -1.45
N ILE A 142 32.96 2.41 -1.66
CA ILE A 142 33.68 1.70 -0.60
C ILE A 142 34.52 2.69 0.18
N GLY A 143 34.23 2.82 1.49
CA GLY A 143 34.88 3.74 2.43
C GLY A 143 34.04 4.97 2.76
N ASP A 144 34.20 5.48 3.99
CA ASP A 144 33.29 6.49 4.57
C ASP A 144 33.28 7.83 3.83
N LYS A 145 34.44 8.26 3.32
CA LYS A 145 34.58 9.52 2.59
C LYS A 145 34.01 9.49 1.16
N LYS A 146 33.55 8.29 0.71
CA LYS A 146 33.03 8.11 -0.65
C LYS A 146 31.50 8.06 -0.68
N ARG A 147 30.84 8.22 0.46
CA ARG A 147 29.39 8.26 0.57
C ARG A 147 28.94 9.67 0.94
N TRP A 148 28.13 10.30 0.10
CA TRP A 148 27.62 11.64 0.35
C TRP A 148 26.39 11.95 -0.51
N ILE A 149 25.68 12.99 -0.10
CA ILE A 149 24.58 13.61 -0.83
C ILE A 149 24.77 15.13 -0.87
N ARG A 150 24.41 15.77 -1.96
CA ARG A 150 24.50 17.22 -2.13
C ARG A 150 23.32 17.74 -2.94
N ARG A 151 22.66 18.80 -2.46
CA ARG A 151 21.63 19.51 -3.21
C ARG A 151 22.17 20.04 -4.53
N ILE A 152 21.42 19.86 -5.63
CA ILE A 152 21.70 20.50 -6.91
C ILE A 152 20.99 21.86 -6.90
N PRO A 153 21.70 22.98 -7.05
CA PRO A 153 21.10 24.29 -7.06
C PRO A 153 20.31 24.54 -8.35
N GLU A 154 19.23 25.29 -8.24
CA GLU A 154 18.51 25.89 -9.36
C GLU A 154 19.11 27.29 -9.61
N TRP A 155 19.33 27.63 -10.89
CA TRP A 155 19.94 28.89 -11.31
C TRP A 155 18.88 29.81 -11.96
#